data_d1bd18e3cf583b80396724a8b684e12f
#
_entry.id   d1bd18e3cf583b80396724a8b684e12f
#
_cell.length_a   1.000
_cell.length_b   1.000
_cell.length_c   1.000
_cell.angle_alpha   90.00
_cell.angle_beta   90.00
_cell.angle_gamma   90.00
#
_symmetry.space_group_name_H-M   'P 1'
#
loop_
_entity.id
_entity.type
_entity.pdbx_description
1 polymer ?
#
loop_
_entity_poly.entity_id
_entity_poly.type
_entity_poly.pdbx_seq_one_letter_code
_entity_poly.pdbx_strand_id
1 'polypeptide(L)'
;MLLLVYRILINLILILSPIIIIIRILKKKEHPIRFREKLCFFSKKKVKGKLIWFHGASVGEILSVIPLIEKLEKKVEIKQILITSNTLSSSKILASLKLKKTIHQFFPIDTNYHTKKFLNYWKPSIAI
;
A
#
# COMPACT_ATOMS: atom_id res chain seq x y z
N MET A 1 -5.86 6.06 -30.92
CA MET A 1 -6.50 4.75 -30.95
C MET A 1 -6.04 3.84 -29.82
N LEU A 2 -4.75 3.60 -29.65
CA LEU A 2 -4.19 2.77 -28.58
C LEU A 2 -4.57 3.27 -27.18
N LEU A 3 -4.52 4.56 -26.91
CA LEU A 3 -4.92 5.21 -25.68
C LEU A 3 -6.42 5.06 -25.36
N LEU A 4 -7.24 5.02 -26.39
CA LEU A 4 -8.69 4.85 -26.23
C LEU A 4 -9.04 3.41 -25.87
N VAL A 5 -8.38 2.45 -26.51
CA VAL A 5 -8.50 1.03 -26.18
C VAL A 5 -8.02 0.77 -24.74
N TYR A 6 -6.89 1.34 -24.33
CA TYR A 6 -6.38 1.25 -22.97
C TYR A 6 -7.37 1.79 -21.93
N ARG A 7 -7.95 2.96 -22.20
CA ARG A 7 -8.97 3.57 -21.30
C ARG A 7 -10.23 2.73 -21.18
N ILE A 8 -10.69 2.15 -22.29
CA ILE A 8 -11.86 1.26 -22.30
C ILE A 8 -11.56 0.00 -21.49
N LEU A 9 -10.39 -0.62 -21.67
CA LEU A 9 -9.99 -1.81 -20.92
C LEU A 9 -9.87 -1.54 -19.42
N ILE A 10 -9.28 -0.43 -19.02
CA ILE A 10 -9.20 -0.05 -17.60
C ILE A 10 -10.58 0.18 -17.01
N ASN A 11 -11.46 0.88 -17.70
CA ASN A 11 -12.82 1.10 -17.22
C ASN A 11 -13.60 -0.20 -17.10
N LEU A 12 -13.42 -1.13 -18.04
CA LEU A 12 -14.02 -2.46 -17.98
C LEU A 12 -13.52 -3.25 -16.77
N ILE A 13 -12.20 -3.21 -16.51
CA ILE A 13 -11.60 -3.84 -15.34
C ILE A 13 -12.13 -3.21 -14.05
N LEU A 14 -12.30 -1.89 -13.99
CA LEU A 14 -12.85 -1.20 -12.82
C LEU A 14 -14.31 -1.61 -12.58
N ILE A 15 -15.13 -1.75 -13.62
CA ILE A 15 -16.52 -2.22 -13.51
C ILE A 15 -16.57 -3.68 -13.01
N LEU A 16 -15.64 -4.52 -13.46
CA LEU A 16 -15.53 -5.92 -13.04
C LEU A 16 -14.79 -6.11 -11.71
N SER A 17 -14.15 -5.05 -11.20
CA SER A 17 -13.32 -5.12 -9.98
C SER A 17 -14.03 -5.68 -8.75
N PRO A 18 -15.33 -5.38 -8.47
CA PRO A 18 -16.02 -5.97 -7.33
C PRO A 18 -16.09 -7.49 -7.42
N ILE A 19 -16.36 -8.03 -8.60
CA ILE A 19 -16.45 -9.47 -8.85
C ILE A 19 -15.07 -10.11 -8.69
N ILE A 20 -14.05 -9.48 -9.27
CA ILE A 20 -12.65 -9.95 -9.16
C ILE A 20 -12.20 -9.97 -7.69
N ILE A 21 -12.51 -8.93 -6.93
CA ILE A 21 -12.18 -8.83 -5.50
C ILE A 21 -12.87 -9.94 -4.71
N ILE A 22 -14.16 -10.19 -4.94
CA ILE A 22 -14.90 -11.27 -4.27
C ILE A 22 -14.24 -12.62 -4.56
N ILE A 23 -13.92 -12.92 -5.81
CA ILE A 23 -13.24 -14.16 -6.20
C ILE A 23 -11.87 -14.28 -5.51
N ARG A 24 -11.11 -13.18 -5.42
CA ARG A 24 -9.79 -13.15 -4.76
C ARG A 24 -9.90 -13.37 -3.25
N ILE A 25 -10.94 -12.83 -2.60
CA ILE A 25 -11.22 -13.04 -1.18
C ILE A 25 -11.56 -14.52 -0.94
N LEU A 26 -12.44 -15.10 -1.75
CA LEU A 26 -12.82 -16.51 -1.65
C LEU A 26 -11.61 -17.44 -1.85
N LYS A 27 -10.71 -17.10 -2.76
CA LYS A 27 -9.44 -17.82 -2.98
C LYS A 27 -8.35 -17.52 -1.94
N LYS A 28 -8.66 -16.78 -0.87
CA LYS A 28 -7.72 -16.34 0.17
C LYS A 28 -6.48 -15.59 -0.38
N LYS A 29 -6.62 -14.94 -1.54
CA LYS A 29 -5.57 -14.14 -2.18
C LYS A 29 -5.67 -12.65 -1.82
N GLU A 30 -6.77 -12.24 -1.20
CA GLU A 30 -7.03 -10.86 -0.79
C GLU A 30 -7.49 -10.83 0.68
N HIS A 31 -7.17 -9.75 1.39
CA HIS A 31 -7.63 -9.57 2.76
C HIS A 31 -9.11 -9.13 2.76
N PRO A 32 -10.00 -9.81 3.50
CA PRO A 32 -11.46 -9.59 3.41
C PRO A 32 -11.92 -8.19 3.82
N ILE A 33 -11.16 -7.50 4.67
CA ILE A 33 -11.50 -6.16 5.16
C ILE A 33 -10.57 -5.11 4.55
N ARG A 34 -9.27 -5.39 4.54
CA ARG A 34 -8.24 -4.42 4.15
C ARG A 34 -8.13 -4.19 2.64
N PHE A 35 -8.83 -4.94 1.80
CA PHE A 35 -8.87 -4.66 0.35
C PHE A 35 -9.35 -3.23 0.05
N ARG A 36 -10.15 -2.64 0.95
CA ARG A 36 -10.62 -1.25 0.84
C ARG A 36 -9.46 -0.23 0.84
N GLU A 37 -8.32 -0.59 1.40
CA GLU A 37 -7.13 0.29 1.38
C GLU A 37 -6.68 0.59 -0.06
N LYS A 38 -6.87 -0.36 -0.99
CA LYS A 38 -6.60 -0.17 -2.43
C LYS A 38 -7.49 0.88 -3.08
N LEU A 39 -8.66 1.13 -2.48
CA LEU A 39 -9.59 2.19 -2.87
C LEU A 39 -9.40 3.47 -2.03
N CYS A 40 -8.26 3.60 -1.34
CA CYS A 40 -7.95 4.72 -0.45
C CYS A 40 -8.96 4.93 0.69
N PHE A 41 -9.49 3.83 1.25
CA PHE A 41 -10.11 3.82 2.56
C PHE A 41 -9.05 3.45 3.60
N PHE A 42 -8.52 4.46 4.26
CA PHE A 42 -7.36 4.29 5.14
C PHE A 42 -7.74 3.64 6.46
N SER A 43 -7.18 2.47 6.74
CA SER A 43 -7.36 1.76 8.02
C SER A 43 -6.38 2.22 9.09
N LYS A 44 -5.30 2.88 8.68
CA LYS A 44 -4.27 3.42 9.56
C LYS A 44 -4.27 4.93 9.54
N LYS A 45 -3.90 5.54 10.67
CA LYS A 45 -3.83 6.99 10.80
C LYS A 45 -2.41 7.48 10.55
N LYS A 46 -2.31 8.63 9.87
CA LYS A 46 -1.07 9.37 9.76
C LYS A 46 -0.74 10.03 11.11
N VAL A 47 0.50 9.84 11.56
CA VAL A 47 1.05 10.56 12.71
C VAL A 47 1.63 11.90 12.25
N LYS A 48 1.45 12.95 13.05
CA LYS A 48 2.03 14.27 12.76
C LYS A 48 3.57 14.20 12.82
N GLY A 49 4.22 14.67 11.77
CA GLY A 49 5.68 14.74 11.68
C GLY A 49 6.22 14.07 10.43
N LYS A 50 7.53 13.82 10.43
CA LYS A 50 8.25 13.26 9.28
C LYS A 50 7.85 11.81 9.03
N LEU A 51 7.35 11.55 7.83
CA LEU A 51 6.96 10.22 7.35
C LEU A 51 7.85 9.81 6.18
N ILE A 52 8.40 8.62 6.24
CA ILE A 52 9.12 7.98 5.14
C ILE A 52 8.23 6.88 4.56
N TRP A 53 8.10 6.87 3.24
CA TRP A 53 7.32 5.88 2.52
C TRP A 53 8.20 4.95 1.73
N PHE A 54 8.03 3.64 1.94
CA PHE A 54 8.62 2.57 1.15
C PHE A 54 7.55 1.85 0.35
N HIS A 55 7.86 1.54 -0.90
CA HIS A 55 7.01 0.69 -1.72
C HIS A 55 7.77 -0.55 -2.18
N GLY A 56 7.17 -1.72 -2.01
CA GLY A 56 7.68 -2.98 -2.51
C GLY A 56 6.56 -3.81 -3.14
N ALA A 57 6.72 -4.20 -4.40
CA ALA A 57 5.74 -5.02 -5.11
C ALA A 57 5.77 -6.48 -4.65
N SER A 58 6.92 -6.97 -4.21
CA SER A 58 7.14 -8.35 -3.79
C SER A 58 7.61 -8.47 -2.34
N VAL A 59 7.46 -9.67 -1.78
CA VAL A 59 8.00 -10.01 -0.44
C VAL A 59 9.51 -9.81 -0.38
N GLY A 60 10.25 -10.20 -1.42
CA GLY A 60 11.70 -10.05 -1.47
C GLY A 60 12.15 -8.60 -1.40
N GLU A 61 11.47 -7.71 -2.11
CA GLU A 61 11.74 -6.26 -2.06
C GLU A 61 11.49 -5.70 -0.66
N ILE A 62 10.37 -6.08 -0.03
CA ILE A 62 10.05 -5.67 1.34
C ILE A 62 11.13 -6.15 2.31
N LEU A 63 11.51 -7.42 2.25
CA LEU A 63 12.53 -7.98 3.13
C LEU A 63 13.89 -7.31 2.96
N SER A 64 14.24 -6.91 1.76
CA SER A 64 15.53 -6.25 1.47
C SER A 64 15.68 -4.89 2.16
N VAL A 65 14.57 -4.19 2.41
CA VAL A 65 14.57 -2.85 3.05
C VAL A 65 14.38 -2.91 4.58
N ILE A 66 14.04 -4.05 5.16
CA ILE A 66 13.82 -4.20 6.60
C ILE A 66 15.03 -3.73 7.43
N PRO A 67 16.29 -4.09 7.13
CA PRO A 67 17.44 -3.61 7.91
C PRO A 67 17.55 -2.08 7.92
N LEU A 68 17.21 -1.43 6.82
CA LEU A 68 17.17 0.03 6.74
C LEU A 68 16.03 0.59 7.59
N ILE A 69 14.85 -0.01 7.54
CA ILE A 69 13.69 0.40 8.32
C ILE A 69 13.96 0.31 9.81
N GLU A 70 14.60 -0.77 10.27
CA GLU A 70 14.98 -0.95 11.68
C GLU A 70 15.95 0.13 12.18
N LYS A 71 16.88 0.58 11.31
CA LYS A 71 17.74 1.71 11.62
C LYS A 71 16.98 3.04 11.69
N LEU A 72 16.04 3.24 10.76
CA LEU A 72 15.24 4.46 10.71
C LEU A 72 14.26 4.56 11.87
N GLU A 73 13.74 3.45 12.37
CA GLU A 73 12.88 3.42 13.56
C GLU A 73 13.55 3.96 14.83
N LYS A 74 14.87 3.85 14.91
CA LYS A 74 15.66 4.37 16.04
C LYS A 74 15.85 5.89 15.98
N LYS A 75 15.61 6.52 14.84
CA LYS A 75 15.78 7.97 14.67
C LYS A 75 14.59 8.74 15.25
N VAL A 76 14.87 9.66 16.16
CA VAL A 76 13.85 10.47 16.86
C VAL A 76 13.08 11.40 15.91
N GLU A 77 13.76 11.90 14.89
CA GLU A 77 13.20 12.80 13.88
C GLU A 77 12.15 12.13 12.97
N ILE A 78 12.21 10.81 12.82
CA ILE A 78 11.24 10.04 12.03
C ILE A 78 10.09 9.64 12.94
N LYS A 79 8.88 10.05 12.61
CA LYS A 79 7.69 9.80 13.41
C LYS A 79 6.89 8.60 12.91
N GLN A 80 6.95 8.33 11.61
CA GLN A 80 6.22 7.22 11.02
C GLN A 80 6.93 6.70 9.77
N ILE A 81 6.87 5.41 9.57
CA ILE A 81 7.33 4.73 8.36
C ILE A 81 6.12 4.02 7.74
N LEU A 82 5.81 4.33 6.50
CA LEU A 82 4.76 3.69 5.74
C LEU A 82 5.36 2.71 4.76
N ILE A 83 4.92 1.48 4.80
CA ILE A 83 5.26 0.47 3.79
C ILE A 83 4.00 0.13 3.02
N THR A 84 4.07 0.20 1.70
CA THR A 84 2.99 -0.25 0.82
C THR A 84 3.41 -1.46 0.02
N SER A 85 2.49 -2.38 -0.15
CA SER A 85 2.66 -3.56 -1.00
C SER A 85 1.33 -4.00 -1.62
N ASN A 86 1.40 -4.92 -2.56
CA ASN A 86 0.23 -5.40 -3.29
C ASN A 86 -0.24 -6.78 -2.82
N THR A 87 0.55 -7.49 -2.00
CA THR A 87 0.31 -8.90 -1.67
C THR A 87 -0.08 -9.10 -0.21
N LEU A 88 -0.95 -10.08 0.02
CA LEU A 88 -1.32 -10.50 1.37
C LEU A 88 -0.12 -11.09 2.13
N SER A 89 0.78 -11.79 1.44
CA SER A 89 2.00 -12.35 2.03
C SER A 89 2.91 -11.28 2.62
N SER A 90 3.12 -10.17 1.90
CA SER A 90 3.89 -9.03 2.41
C SER A 90 3.28 -8.45 3.69
N SER A 91 1.96 -8.31 3.72
CA SER A 91 1.27 -7.77 4.90
C SER A 91 1.41 -8.68 6.12
N LYS A 92 1.35 -10.00 5.93
CA LYS A 92 1.54 -10.98 7.02
C LYS A 92 2.96 -10.95 7.57
N ILE A 93 3.96 -10.86 6.70
CA ILE A 93 5.38 -10.77 7.13
C ILE A 93 5.59 -9.50 7.93
N LEU A 94 5.13 -8.35 7.45
CA LEU A 94 5.27 -7.08 8.17
C LEU A 94 4.55 -7.09 9.51
N ALA A 95 3.39 -7.73 9.61
CA ALA A 95 2.68 -7.88 10.87
C ALA A 95 3.43 -8.74 11.89
N SER A 96 4.27 -9.69 11.45
CA SER A 96 5.10 -10.51 12.33
C SER A 96 6.31 -9.76 12.90
N LEU A 97 6.72 -8.66 12.29
CA LEU A 97 7.81 -7.81 12.75
C LEU A 97 7.32 -6.85 13.83
N LYS A 98 8.03 -6.80 14.95
CA LYS A 98 7.67 -5.92 16.08
C LYS A 98 8.18 -4.49 15.86
N LEU A 99 7.74 -3.85 14.80
CA LEU A 99 8.09 -2.48 14.45
C LEU A 99 7.11 -1.50 15.08
N LYS A 100 7.61 -0.44 15.72
CA LYS A 100 6.79 0.49 16.51
C LYS A 100 6.23 1.66 15.71
N LYS A 101 7.04 2.22 14.80
CA LYS A 101 6.70 3.39 13.96
C LYS A 101 6.26 3.01 12.56
N THR A 102 6.42 1.74 12.19
CA THR A 102 6.18 1.23 10.85
C THR A 102 4.77 0.66 10.75
N ILE A 103 4.07 1.09 9.73
CA ILE A 103 2.74 0.60 9.39
C ILE A 103 2.72 0.11 7.95
N HIS A 104 1.87 -0.86 7.69
CA HIS A 104 1.64 -1.38 6.35
C HIS A 104 0.26 -0.96 5.83
N GLN A 105 0.24 -0.55 4.57
CA GLN A 105 -0.99 -0.31 3.81
C GLN A 105 -0.88 -0.95 2.44
N PHE A 106 -1.99 -1.47 1.92
CA PHE A 106 -2.03 -1.91 0.54
C PHE A 106 -1.93 -0.72 -0.41
N PHE A 107 -1.13 -0.90 -1.47
CA PHE A 107 -0.93 0.12 -2.48
C PHE A 107 -2.26 0.42 -3.20
N PRO A 108 -2.59 1.69 -3.45
CA PRO A 108 -3.84 2.05 -4.12
C PRO A 108 -3.86 1.58 -5.58
N ILE A 109 -5.07 1.47 -6.12
CA ILE A 109 -5.26 1.24 -7.55
C ILE A 109 -4.62 2.42 -8.31
N ASP A 110 -3.88 2.09 -9.36
CA ASP A 110 -3.13 3.06 -10.17
C ASP A 110 -4.07 3.89 -11.07
N THR A 111 -4.75 4.82 -10.45
CA THR A 111 -5.52 5.86 -11.11
C THR A 111 -5.13 7.22 -10.56
N ASN A 112 -5.24 8.26 -11.37
CA ASN A 112 -4.93 9.63 -10.95
C ASN A 112 -5.71 10.05 -9.69
N TYR A 113 -6.97 9.63 -9.57
CA TYR A 113 -7.80 9.92 -8.41
C TYR A 113 -7.26 9.29 -7.14
N HIS A 114 -7.03 7.97 -7.17
CA HIS A 114 -6.57 7.23 -5.99
C HIS A 114 -5.14 7.62 -5.59
N THR A 115 -4.27 7.84 -6.56
CA THR A 115 -2.90 8.30 -6.31
C THR A 115 -2.87 9.66 -5.64
N LYS A 116 -3.64 10.62 -6.14
CA LYS A 116 -3.76 11.95 -5.51
C LYS A 116 -4.34 11.86 -4.10
N LYS A 117 -5.38 11.05 -3.91
CA LYS A 117 -6.00 10.85 -2.59
C LYS A 117 -5.01 10.24 -1.60
N PHE A 118 -4.23 9.25 -2.02
CA PHE A 118 -3.20 8.61 -1.22
C PHE A 118 -2.11 9.62 -0.81
N LEU A 119 -1.55 10.34 -1.75
CA LEU A 119 -0.49 11.32 -1.50
C LEU A 119 -0.97 12.49 -0.63
N ASN A 120 -2.21 12.94 -0.82
CA ASN A 120 -2.79 14.01 -0.01
C ASN A 120 -3.03 13.60 1.44
N TYR A 121 -3.34 12.33 1.67
CA TYR A 121 -3.52 11.80 3.02
C TYR A 121 -2.18 11.58 3.73
N TRP A 122 -1.27 10.85 3.09
CA TRP A 122 -0.01 10.44 3.73
C TRP A 122 1.04 11.54 3.73
N LYS A 123 1.11 12.38 2.70
CA LYS A 123 2.09 13.47 2.54
C LYS A 123 3.49 13.04 2.95
N PRO A 124 4.08 12.02 2.31
CA PRO A 124 5.39 11.53 2.70
C PRO A 124 6.46 12.60 2.49
N SER A 125 7.43 12.65 3.40
CA SER A 125 8.60 13.53 3.28
C SER A 125 9.60 12.98 2.26
N ILE A 126 9.71 11.66 2.21
CA ILE A 126 10.57 10.91 1.27
C ILE A 126 9.80 9.65 0.84
N ALA A 127 9.90 9.29 -0.43
CA ALA A 127 9.43 8.02 -0.99
C ALA A 127 10.60 7.23 -1.55
N ILE A 128 10.65 5.93 -1.29
CA ILE A 128 11.71 4.99 -1.70
C ILE A 128 11.08 3.75 -2.31
#